data_3f7a70d50f0ad7786cc5c24a42e024fc
#
_entry.id   3f7a70d50f0ad7786cc5c24a42e024fc
#
_cell.length_a   1.000
_cell.length_b   1.000
_cell.length_c   1.000
_cell.angle_alpha   90.00
_cell.angle_beta   90.00
_cell.angle_gamma   90.00
#
_symmetry.space_group_name_H-M   'P 1'
#
loop_
_entity.id
_entity.type
_entity.pdbx_description
1 polymer ?
#
loop_
_entity_poly.entity_id
_entity_poly.type
_entity_poly.pdbx_seq_one_letter_code
_entity_poly.pdbx_strand_id
1 'polypeptide(L)'
;MNNKAIIIGATSGIGRALAKYMDRCGYELALTGRRQELLVSLQNELTQPCYIAKMDVSQPHDAVREFESLLTQMQDVELVIINAGTGNGDASFPLQGELDTAAVNVTGFTAIANSAFHFFAKQNRGHLVATSSVMALRGGPCASYNASKAYIATYLEGLSCRAAKHGANISFTELRPGFVDTEMAKGEGIFWLASVEKAAQQIFIAIKKKKRVAYITKRWWLISLILKYAPFKVYLRLIGCKKANQR
;
A
#
# COMPACT_ATOMS: atom_id res chain seq x y z
N MET A 1 -13.67 9.64 19.14
CA MET A 1 -12.68 9.55 18.03
C MET A 1 -13.49 9.43 16.76
N ASN A 2 -13.30 10.34 15.82
CA ASN A 2 -13.93 10.22 14.50
C ASN A 2 -13.27 9.05 13.77
N ASN A 3 -13.98 7.94 13.60
CA ASN A 3 -13.47 6.78 12.86
C ASN A 3 -13.68 7.01 11.36
N LYS A 4 -12.98 8.01 10.76
CA LYS A 4 -13.09 8.35 9.34
C LYS A 4 -11.80 8.01 8.60
N ALA A 5 -11.91 7.20 7.54
CA ALA A 5 -10.75 6.76 6.79
C ALA A 5 -10.98 6.76 5.28
N ILE A 6 -9.91 7.08 4.53
CA ILE A 6 -9.88 6.96 3.07
C ILE A 6 -8.96 5.79 2.69
N ILE A 7 -9.44 4.87 1.84
CA ILE A 7 -8.68 3.75 1.31
C ILE A 7 -8.48 3.94 -0.20
N ILE A 8 -7.25 4.21 -0.59
CA ILE A 8 -6.86 4.32 -2.00
C ILE A 8 -6.51 2.92 -2.52
N GLY A 9 -7.32 2.42 -3.47
CA GLY A 9 -7.17 1.05 -4.01
C GLY A 9 -7.98 0.02 -3.21
N ALA A 10 -9.31 0.19 -3.17
CA ALA A 10 -10.25 -0.63 -2.42
C ALA A 10 -11.04 -1.65 -3.27
N THR A 11 -10.86 -1.70 -4.60
CA THR A 11 -11.70 -2.52 -5.47
C THR A 11 -11.51 -4.03 -5.33
N SER A 12 -10.36 -4.48 -4.85
CA SER A 12 -10.05 -5.92 -4.70
C SER A 12 -8.99 -6.17 -3.62
N GLY A 13 -8.70 -7.44 -3.37
CA GLY A 13 -7.59 -7.89 -2.53
C GLY A 13 -7.60 -7.30 -1.12
N ILE A 14 -6.43 -6.89 -0.66
CA ILE A 14 -6.22 -6.35 0.69
C ILE A 14 -7.11 -5.13 0.96
N GLY A 15 -7.20 -4.19 0.00
CA GLY A 15 -7.97 -2.96 0.17
C GLY A 15 -9.46 -3.22 0.39
N ARG A 16 -10.06 -4.13 -0.40
CA ARG A 16 -11.46 -4.56 -0.24
C ARG A 16 -11.71 -5.25 1.10
N ALA A 17 -10.85 -6.19 1.46
CA ALA A 17 -10.97 -6.91 2.73
C ALA A 17 -10.81 -5.98 3.94
N LEU A 18 -9.88 -5.01 3.84
CA LEU A 18 -9.66 -4.01 4.89
C LEU A 18 -10.87 -3.07 5.04
N ALA A 19 -11.48 -2.62 3.93
CA ALA A 19 -12.69 -1.82 3.96
C ALA A 19 -13.82 -2.54 4.73
N LYS A 20 -14.10 -3.80 4.38
CA LYS A 20 -15.10 -4.62 5.08
C LYS A 20 -14.78 -4.83 6.57
N TYR A 21 -13.50 -5.00 6.89
CA TYR A 21 -13.09 -5.15 8.29
C TYR A 21 -13.28 -3.86 9.09
N MET A 22 -12.93 -2.71 8.50
CA MET A 22 -13.05 -1.40 9.13
C MET A 22 -14.51 -0.97 9.29
N ASP A 23 -15.37 -1.27 8.29
CA ASP A 23 -16.82 -1.08 8.38
C ASP A 23 -17.41 -1.76 9.63
N ARG A 24 -17.09 -3.06 9.84
CA ARG A 24 -17.50 -3.80 11.03
C ARG A 24 -16.95 -3.22 12.34
N CYS A 25 -15.88 -2.44 12.27
CA CYS A 25 -15.30 -1.71 13.39
C CYS A 25 -15.88 -0.28 13.54
N GLY A 26 -16.94 0.08 12.80
CA GLY A 26 -17.64 1.35 12.91
C GLY A 26 -16.93 2.52 12.24
N TYR A 27 -16.16 2.29 11.16
CA TYR A 27 -15.53 3.34 10.40
C TYR A 27 -16.43 3.86 9.28
N GLU A 28 -16.58 5.18 9.19
CA GLU A 28 -17.03 5.87 7.98
C GLU A 28 -15.89 5.86 6.97
N LEU A 29 -16.16 5.44 5.73
CA LEU A 29 -15.13 5.17 4.74
C LEU A 29 -15.30 5.99 3.46
N ALA A 30 -14.18 6.42 2.86
CA ALA A 30 -14.14 6.72 1.44
C ALA A 30 -13.25 5.70 0.73
N LEU A 31 -13.74 5.16 -0.37
CA LEU A 31 -13.11 4.08 -1.11
C LEU A 31 -12.83 4.52 -2.54
N THR A 32 -11.61 4.30 -3.00
CA THR A 32 -11.24 4.65 -4.36
C THR A 32 -10.65 3.50 -5.14
N GLY A 33 -10.72 3.62 -6.46
CA GLY A 33 -10.13 2.69 -7.41
C GLY A 33 -10.60 2.94 -8.84
N ARG A 34 -10.04 2.23 -9.80
CA ARG A 34 -10.34 2.43 -11.23
C ARG A 34 -11.66 1.82 -11.67
N ARG A 35 -12.10 0.74 -11.01
CA ARG A 35 -13.27 -0.07 -11.37
C ARG A 35 -14.47 0.39 -10.57
N GLN A 36 -15.26 1.29 -11.16
CA GLN A 36 -16.42 1.92 -10.51
C GLN A 36 -17.45 0.87 -10.05
N GLU A 37 -17.73 -0.12 -10.88
CA GLU A 37 -18.67 -1.20 -10.61
C GLU A 37 -18.32 -2.01 -9.35
N LEU A 38 -17.01 -2.21 -9.10
CA LEU A 38 -16.54 -2.91 -7.91
C LEU A 38 -16.60 -2.03 -6.66
N LEU A 39 -16.48 -0.72 -6.80
CA LEU A 39 -16.68 0.22 -5.69
C LEU A 39 -18.15 0.27 -5.28
N VAL A 40 -19.07 0.35 -6.24
CA VAL A 40 -20.52 0.29 -5.98
C VAL A 40 -20.90 -1.04 -5.32
N SER A 41 -20.41 -2.17 -5.86
CA SER A 41 -20.63 -3.48 -5.23
C SER A 41 -20.13 -3.50 -3.79
N LEU A 42 -18.93 -2.97 -3.52
CA LEU A 42 -18.38 -2.93 -2.17
C LEU A 42 -19.19 -2.01 -1.26
N GLN A 43 -19.59 -0.82 -1.72
CA GLN A 43 -20.39 0.12 -0.96
C GLN A 43 -21.70 -0.52 -0.50
N ASN A 44 -22.37 -1.29 -1.37
CA ASN A 44 -23.63 -1.99 -1.05
C ASN A 44 -23.46 -3.11 0.00
N GLU A 45 -22.23 -3.57 0.25
CA GLU A 45 -21.93 -4.58 1.25
C GLU A 45 -21.59 -3.99 2.63
N LEU A 46 -21.38 -2.66 2.70
CA LEU A 46 -21.02 -1.98 3.93
C LEU A 46 -22.26 -1.44 4.65
N THR A 47 -22.14 -1.30 5.96
CA THR A 47 -23.22 -0.86 6.85
C THR A 47 -23.04 0.56 7.35
N GLN A 48 -21.81 1.04 7.40
CA GLN A 48 -21.48 2.41 7.80
C GLN A 48 -21.53 3.35 6.59
N PRO A 49 -21.63 4.67 6.79
CA PRO A 49 -21.54 5.66 5.70
C PRO A 49 -20.30 5.44 4.84
N CYS A 50 -20.49 5.36 3.52
CA CYS A 50 -19.42 5.09 2.59
C CYS A 50 -19.52 5.95 1.34
N TYR A 51 -18.46 6.72 1.08
CA TYR A 51 -18.26 7.48 -0.15
C TYR A 51 -17.42 6.67 -1.12
N ILE A 52 -17.66 6.83 -2.41
CA ILE A 52 -16.86 6.18 -3.44
C ILE A 52 -16.43 7.19 -4.51
N ALA A 53 -15.20 7.06 -5.00
CA ALA A 53 -14.72 7.85 -6.14
C ALA A 53 -13.91 6.97 -7.10
N LYS A 54 -14.25 7.07 -8.39
CA LYS A 54 -13.41 6.48 -9.44
C LYS A 54 -12.11 7.27 -9.50
N MET A 55 -10.98 6.60 -9.26
CA MET A 55 -9.67 7.23 -9.22
C MET A 55 -8.62 6.33 -9.88
N ASP A 56 -7.89 6.88 -10.83
CA ASP A 56 -6.68 6.28 -11.38
C ASP A 56 -5.46 7.06 -10.86
N VAL A 57 -4.72 6.46 -9.95
CA VAL A 57 -3.53 7.11 -9.38
C VAL A 57 -2.40 7.31 -10.40
N SER A 58 -2.41 6.63 -11.55
CA SER A 58 -1.46 6.88 -12.63
C SER A 58 -1.67 8.23 -13.33
N GLN A 59 -2.81 8.89 -13.06
CA GLN A 59 -3.14 10.25 -13.46
C GLN A 59 -3.06 11.17 -12.24
N PRO A 60 -1.85 11.61 -11.82
CA PRO A 60 -1.62 12.15 -10.49
C PRO A 60 -2.43 13.42 -10.18
N HIS A 61 -2.60 14.32 -11.15
CA HIS A 61 -3.35 15.56 -10.94
C HIS A 61 -4.84 15.30 -10.75
N ASP A 62 -5.42 14.38 -11.53
CA ASP A 62 -6.82 13.98 -11.41
C ASP A 62 -7.04 13.24 -10.10
N ALA A 63 -6.13 12.33 -9.74
CA ALA A 63 -6.19 11.59 -8.49
C ALA A 63 -6.16 12.52 -7.26
N VAL A 64 -5.34 13.58 -7.29
CA VAL A 64 -5.31 14.59 -6.21
C VAL A 64 -6.64 15.35 -6.14
N ARG A 65 -7.22 15.79 -7.26
CA ARG A 65 -8.52 16.48 -7.25
C ARG A 65 -9.63 15.61 -6.64
N GLU A 66 -9.71 14.34 -7.03
CA GLU A 66 -10.68 13.40 -6.47
C GLU A 66 -10.45 13.15 -4.97
N PHE A 67 -9.18 13.02 -4.57
CA PHE A 67 -8.82 12.84 -3.16
C PHE A 67 -9.22 14.06 -2.30
N GLU A 68 -8.94 15.27 -2.76
CA GLU A 68 -9.30 16.52 -2.08
C GLU A 68 -10.81 16.72 -2.01
N SER A 69 -11.55 16.32 -3.05
CA SER A 69 -13.01 16.28 -3.03
C SER A 69 -13.54 15.37 -1.93
N LEU A 70 -12.98 14.16 -1.77
CA LEU A 70 -13.34 13.24 -0.70
C LEU A 70 -13.01 13.79 0.69
N LEU A 71 -11.85 14.44 0.86
CA LEU A 71 -11.48 15.11 2.11
C LEU A 71 -12.49 16.20 2.49
N THR A 72 -12.98 16.95 1.49
CA THR A 72 -13.98 18.01 1.69
C THR A 72 -15.35 17.43 2.07
N GLN A 73 -15.78 16.33 1.41
CA GLN A 73 -17.05 15.66 1.69
C GLN A 73 -17.08 15.01 3.08
N MET A 74 -16.01 14.31 3.44
CA MET A 74 -15.96 13.57 4.70
C MET A 74 -15.69 14.46 5.91
N GLN A 75 -14.91 15.52 5.76
CA GLN A 75 -14.38 16.33 6.85
C GLN A 75 -13.70 15.50 7.96
N ASP A 76 -12.81 16.08 8.71
CA ASP A 76 -12.18 15.44 9.88
C ASP A 76 -11.61 14.03 9.66
N VAL A 77 -11.08 13.73 8.45
CA VAL A 77 -10.44 12.46 8.14
C VAL A 77 -9.19 12.29 9.01
N GLU A 78 -9.10 11.17 9.72
CA GLU A 78 -7.97 10.87 10.61
C GLU A 78 -7.00 9.83 10.02
N LEU A 79 -7.42 9.07 9.01
CA LEU A 79 -6.65 7.96 8.48
C LEU A 79 -6.72 7.92 6.95
N VAL A 80 -5.57 7.92 6.31
CA VAL A 80 -5.45 7.69 4.87
C VAL A 80 -4.57 6.45 4.64
N ILE A 81 -5.11 5.48 3.89
CA ILE A 81 -4.44 4.22 3.58
C ILE A 81 -4.19 4.17 2.08
N ILE A 82 -2.94 4.30 1.67
CA ILE A 82 -2.53 4.17 0.27
C ILE A 82 -2.17 2.70 0.03
N ASN A 83 -3.16 1.94 -0.46
CA ASN A 83 -3.03 0.53 -0.78
C ASN A 83 -2.93 0.28 -2.29
N ALA A 84 -3.30 1.25 -3.13
CA ALA A 84 -3.14 1.16 -4.58
C ALA A 84 -1.70 0.80 -4.95
N GLY A 85 -1.56 -0.15 -5.84
CA GLY A 85 -0.26 -0.59 -6.33
C GLY A 85 -0.42 -1.66 -7.40
N THR A 86 0.58 -1.77 -8.24
CA THR A 86 0.67 -2.78 -9.29
C THR A 86 2.08 -3.34 -9.39
N GLY A 87 2.25 -4.43 -10.09
CA GLY A 87 3.54 -5.01 -10.43
C GLY A 87 3.39 -5.87 -11.67
N ASN A 88 4.37 -5.80 -12.56
CA ASN A 88 4.46 -6.65 -13.73
C ASN A 88 5.35 -7.85 -13.41
N GLY A 89 4.80 -9.06 -13.51
CA GLY A 89 5.53 -10.34 -13.38
C GLY A 89 5.83 -10.99 -14.74
N ASP A 90 5.65 -10.26 -15.84
CA ASP A 90 5.90 -10.78 -17.18
C ASP A 90 7.40 -11.05 -17.38
N ALA A 91 7.71 -12.32 -17.71
CA ALA A 91 9.09 -12.77 -17.93
C ALA A 91 9.74 -12.12 -19.17
N SER A 92 8.95 -11.56 -20.10
CA SER A 92 9.45 -10.82 -21.26
C SER A 92 10.01 -9.43 -20.90
N PHE A 93 9.77 -8.98 -19.66
CA PHE A 93 10.25 -7.70 -19.13
C PHE A 93 9.93 -6.50 -20.04
N PRO A 94 8.64 -6.26 -20.39
CA PRO A 94 8.27 -5.22 -21.33
C PRO A 94 8.43 -3.83 -20.70
N LEU A 95 9.02 -2.89 -21.43
CA LEU A 95 9.22 -1.49 -20.99
C LEU A 95 7.92 -0.86 -20.48
N GLN A 96 6.78 -1.07 -21.17
CA GLN A 96 5.51 -0.48 -20.75
C GLN A 96 5.09 -0.96 -19.36
N GLY A 97 5.26 -2.24 -19.02
CA GLY A 97 4.96 -2.78 -17.70
C GLY A 97 5.81 -2.16 -16.58
N GLU A 98 7.08 -1.85 -16.87
CA GLU A 98 7.97 -1.14 -15.95
C GLU A 98 7.51 0.31 -15.72
N LEU A 99 7.15 1.01 -16.82
CA LEU A 99 6.63 2.38 -16.77
C LEU A 99 5.27 2.46 -16.06
N ASP A 100 4.36 1.54 -16.33
CA ASP A 100 3.05 1.47 -15.67
C ASP A 100 3.20 1.24 -14.15
N THR A 101 4.15 0.38 -13.77
CA THR A 101 4.47 0.14 -12.37
C THR A 101 5.01 1.40 -11.70
N ALA A 102 5.89 2.13 -12.36
CA ALA A 102 6.43 3.39 -11.85
C ALA A 102 5.34 4.48 -11.76
N ALA A 103 4.49 4.60 -12.77
CA ALA A 103 3.39 5.58 -12.79
C ALA A 103 2.43 5.39 -11.60
N VAL A 104 2.04 4.14 -11.30
CA VAL A 104 1.12 3.84 -10.19
C VAL A 104 1.84 3.93 -8.84
N ASN A 105 2.96 3.20 -8.68
CA ASN A 105 3.57 2.98 -7.37
C ASN A 105 4.50 4.11 -6.92
N VAL A 106 5.00 4.92 -7.85
CA VAL A 106 5.91 6.04 -7.53
C VAL A 106 5.17 7.36 -7.71
N THR A 107 4.79 7.72 -8.94
CA THR A 107 4.20 9.03 -9.23
C THR A 107 2.85 9.19 -8.55
N GLY A 108 1.94 8.22 -8.73
CA GLY A 108 0.61 8.26 -8.12
C GLY A 108 0.65 8.18 -6.59
N PHE A 109 1.50 7.31 -6.04
CA PHE A 109 1.74 7.25 -4.60
C PHE A 109 2.24 8.59 -4.06
N THR A 110 3.22 9.21 -4.71
CA THR A 110 3.80 10.50 -4.29
C THR A 110 2.73 11.59 -4.24
N ALA A 111 1.91 11.69 -5.27
CA ALA A 111 0.87 12.70 -5.38
C ALA A 111 -0.13 12.61 -4.21
N ILE A 112 -0.67 11.42 -3.95
CA ILE A 112 -1.62 11.20 -2.86
C ILE A 112 -0.95 11.35 -1.49
N ALA A 113 0.25 10.81 -1.29
CA ALA A 113 0.96 10.89 -0.02
C ALA A 113 1.33 12.35 0.34
N ASN A 114 1.71 13.16 -0.66
CA ASN A 114 1.99 14.58 -0.48
C ASN A 114 0.73 15.37 -0.11
N SER A 115 -0.38 15.18 -0.84
CA SER A 115 -1.65 15.85 -0.53
C SER A 115 -2.18 15.44 0.86
N ALA A 116 -2.13 14.15 1.21
CA ALA A 116 -2.49 13.67 2.54
C ALA A 116 -1.61 14.26 3.66
N PHE A 117 -0.30 14.39 3.41
CA PHE A 117 0.62 15.02 4.37
C PHE A 117 0.24 16.48 4.63
N HIS A 118 -0.02 17.26 3.60
CA HIS A 118 -0.41 18.66 3.74
C HIS A 118 -1.75 18.82 4.45
N PHE A 119 -2.72 17.95 4.14
CA PHE A 119 -4.00 17.93 4.86
C PHE A 119 -3.81 17.65 6.35
N PHE A 120 -3.06 16.61 6.72
CA PHE A 120 -2.77 16.27 8.10
C PHE A 120 -1.91 17.32 8.83
N ALA A 121 -0.96 17.94 8.15
CA ALA A 121 -0.16 19.01 8.71
C ALA A 121 -1.03 20.23 9.06
N LYS A 122 -2.00 20.60 8.19
CA LYS A 122 -2.93 21.70 8.43
C LYS A 122 -3.81 21.47 9.67
N GLN A 123 -4.31 20.24 9.85
CA GLN A 123 -5.14 19.93 11.04
C GLN A 123 -4.32 19.48 12.26
N ASN A 124 -2.99 19.41 12.13
CA ASN A 124 -2.02 18.95 13.14
C ASN A 124 -2.37 17.59 13.77
N ARG A 125 -2.97 16.71 13.01
CA ARG A 125 -3.30 15.33 13.39
C ARG A 125 -3.53 14.48 12.17
N GLY A 126 -3.23 13.18 12.27
CA GLY A 126 -3.55 12.22 11.23
C GLY A 126 -2.67 10.98 11.26
N HIS A 127 -3.04 10.03 10.44
CA HIS A 127 -2.29 8.81 10.27
C HIS A 127 -2.21 8.43 8.79
N LEU A 128 -1.03 8.48 8.21
CA LEU A 128 -0.76 8.05 6.85
C LEU A 128 -0.21 6.63 6.85
N VAL A 129 -0.89 5.74 6.16
CA VAL A 129 -0.54 4.33 6.02
C VAL A 129 -0.25 4.02 4.56
N ALA A 130 0.85 3.33 4.28
CA ALA A 130 1.20 2.95 2.92
C ALA A 130 1.56 1.47 2.82
N THR A 131 1.06 0.82 1.75
CA THR A 131 1.35 -0.58 1.46
C THR A 131 2.61 -0.68 0.59
N SER A 132 3.75 -1.00 1.23
CA SER A 132 4.97 -1.41 0.55
C SER A 132 4.99 -2.93 0.31
N SER A 133 6.04 -3.63 0.61
CA SER A 133 6.16 -5.09 0.50
C SER A 133 7.39 -5.57 1.26
N VAL A 134 7.47 -6.85 1.59
CA VAL A 134 8.75 -7.47 1.97
C VAL A 134 9.79 -7.37 0.84
N MET A 135 9.33 -7.25 -0.40
CA MET A 135 10.18 -7.05 -1.58
C MET A 135 10.81 -5.65 -1.66
N ALA A 136 10.40 -4.71 -0.80
CA ALA A 136 11.01 -3.38 -0.66
C ALA A 136 12.45 -3.42 -0.14
N LEU A 137 12.87 -4.52 0.47
CA LEU A 137 14.15 -4.62 1.17
C LEU A 137 15.33 -4.88 0.23
N ARG A 138 15.06 -5.37 -0.97
CA ARG A 138 16.10 -5.73 -1.94
C ARG A 138 15.54 -5.83 -3.37
N GLY A 139 16.38 -5.54 -4.37
CA GLY A 139 16.05 -5.76 -5.77
C GLY A 139 15.80 -7.24 -6.07
N GLY A 140 14.89 -7.53 -6.99
CA GLY A 140 14.54 -8.87 -7.43
C GLY A 140 14.15 -8.88 -8.91
N PRO A 141 13.69 -10.02 -9.45
CA PRO A 141 13.36 -10.14 -10.89
C PRO A 141 12.32 -9.13 -11.39
N CYS A 142 11.38 -8.72 -10.55
CA CYS A 142 10.41 -7.66 -10.87
C CYS A 142 11.00 -6.30 -10.52
N ALA A 143 11.90 -5.76 -11.34
CA ALA A 143 12.78 -4.65 -10.98
C ALA A 143 12.01 -3.38 -10.57
N SER A 144 11.09 -2.88 -11.40
CA SER A 144 10.29 -1.70 -11.08
C SER A 144 9.42 -1.89 -9.84
N TYR A 145 8.84 -3.10 -9.66
CA TYR A 145 8.05 -3.39 -8.47
C TYR A 145 8.90 -3.31 -7.20
N ASN A 146 10.03 -4.01 -7.15
CA ASN A 146 10.93 -3.98 -5.99
C ASN A 146 11.41 -2.56 -5.70
N ALA A 147 11.87 -1.85 -6.72
CA ALA A 147 12.35 -0.48 -6.60
C ALA A 147 11.24 0.47 -6.12
N SER A 148 10.02 0.35 -6.68
CA SER A 148 8.88 1.18 -6.27
C SER A 148 8.44 0.92 -4.82
N LYS A 149 8.50 -0.33 -4.35
CA LYS A 149 8.18 -0.63 -2.95
C LYS A 149 9.26 -0.13 -1.98
N ALA A 150 10.52 -0.12 -2.39
CA ALA A 150 11.60 0.54 -1.66
C ALA A 150 11.43 2.06 -1.63
N TYR A 151 11.00 2.66 -2.76
CA TYR A 151 10.65 4.08 -2.83
C TYR A 151 9.57 4.44 -1.81
N ILE A 152 8.44 3.69 -1.75
CA ILE A 152 7.35 3.92 -0.80
C ILE A 152 7.87 3.93 0.64
N ALA A 153 8.71 2.94 1.01
CA ALA A 153 9.28 2.83 2.34
C ALA A 153 10.13 4.05 2.72
N THR A 154 11.04 4.44 1.82
CA THR A 154 11.96 5.57 2.03
C THR A 154 11.22 6.92 2.01
N TYR A 155 10.25 7.08 1.10
CA TYR A 155 9.45 8.30 1.02
C TYR A 155 8.62 8.52 2.29
N LEU A 156 7.98 7.45 2.80
CA LEU A 156 7.19 7.52 4.03
C LEU A 156 8.08 7.87 5.25
N GLU A 157 9.30 7.35 5.29
CA GLU A 157 10.30 7.73 6.30
C GLU A 157 10.67 9.21 6.18
N GLY A 158 10.90 9.71 4.96
CA GLY A 158 11.16 11.11 4.69
C GLY A 158 10.02 12.04 5.15
N LEU A 159 8.76 11.64 4.92
CA LEU A 159 7.59 12.38 5.43
C LEU A 159 7.55 12.38 6.96
N SER A 160 7.92 11.26 7.60
CA SER A 160 8.00 11.19 9.07
C SER A 160 9.08 12.15 9.63
N CYS A 161 10.26 12.19 8.99
CA CYS A 161 11.31 13.15 9.35
C CYS A 161 10.85 14.60 9.16
N ARG A 162 10.13 14.87 8.06
CA ARG A 162 9.57 16.20 7.79
C ARG A 162 8.53 16.61 8.82
N ALA A 163 7.63 15.71 9.20
CA ALA A 163 6.63 15.94 10.25
C ALA A 163 7.33 16.27 11.59
N ALA A 164 8.32 15.48 11.99
CA ALA A 164 9.09 15.70 13.21
C ALA A 164 9.81 17.06 13.21
N LYS A 165 10.44 17.43 12.08
CA LYS A 165 11.14 18.73 11.93
C LYS A 165 10.19 19.92 12.12
N HIS A 166 8.93 19.81 11.71
CA HIS A 166 7.93 20.88 11.78
C HIS A 166 6.97 20.75 12.97
N GLY A 167 7.19 19.80 13.88
CA GLY A 167 6.34 19.58 15.05
C GLY A 167 4.92 19.11 14.72
N ALA A 168 4.70 18.54 13.55
CA ALA A 168 3.38 18.06 13.15
C ALA A 168 3.04 16.69 13.78
N ASN A 169 1.89 16.59 14.43
CA ASN A 169 1.44 15.37 15.11
C ASN A 169 0.81 14.38 14.13
N ILE A 170 1.62 13.82 13.22
CA ILE A 170 1.21 12.86 12.20
C ILE A 170 1.88 11.52 12.46
N SER A 171 1.08 10.45 12.46
CA SER A 171 1.58 9.07 12.54
C SER A 171 1.80 8.50 11.13
N PHE A 172 2.80 7.63 10.99
CA PHE A 172 3.11 6.95 9.73
C PHE A 172 3.24 5.45 9.95
N THR A 173 2.60 4.65 9.11
CA THR A 173 2.73 3.19 9.14
C THR A 173 3.07 2.64 7.76
N GLU A 174 4.19 1.98 7.64
CA GLU A 174 4.56 1.17 6.49
C GLU A 174 4.06 -0.25 6.69
N LEU A 175 3.22 -0.73 5.76
CA LEU A 175 2.79 -2.12 5.72
C LEU A 175 3.71 -2.89 4.78
N ARG A 176 4.28 -4.00 5.24
CA ARG A 176 5.13 -4.92 4.46
C ARG A 176 4.43 -6.27 4.32
N PRO A 177 3.47 -6.43 3.40
CA PRO A 177 2.91 -7.72 3.11
C PRO A 177 3.96 -8.66 2.49
N GLY A 178 3.88 -9.94 2.89
CA GLY A 178 4.40 -11.03 2.07
C GLY A 178 3.34 -11.48 1.08
N PHE A 179 3.27 -12.79 0.78
CA PHE A 179 2.23 -13.30 -0.12
C PHE A 179 0.86 -13.30 0.57
N VAL A 180 -0.06 -12.58 -0.04
CA VAL A 180 -1.49 -12.52 0.33
C VAL A 180 -2.30 -12.94 -0.88
N ASP A 181 -3.32 -13.75 -0.67
CA ASP A 181 -4.17 -14.31 -1.72
C ASP A 181 -4.95 -13.21 -2.45
N THR A 182 -4.34 -12.70 -3.50
CA THR A 182 -4.84 -11.61 -4.35
C THR A 182 -4.53 -11.93 -5.81
N GLU A 183 -5.16 -11.21 -6.72
CA GLU A 183 -4.87 -11.33 -8.16
C GLU A 183 -3.38 -11.11 -8.49
N MET A 184 -2.68 -10.30 -7.70
CA MET A 184 -1.25 -10.01 -7.87
C MET A 184 -0.35 -11.16 -7.39
N ALA A 185 -0.81 -11.98 -6.46
CA ALA A 185 -0.04 -13.11 -5.91
C ALA A 185 -0.42 -14.40 -6.63
N LYS A 186 -0.17 -14.47 -7.95
CA LYS A 186 -0.36 -15.67 -8.77
C LYS A 186 0.99 -16.06 -9.37
N GLY A 187 1.29 -17.36 -9.43
CA GLY A 187 2.53 -17.88 -10.04
C GLY A 187 3.19 -18.98 -9.21
N GLU A 188 4.32 -19.47 -9.70
CA GLU A 188 5.12 -20.51 -9.03
C GLU A 188 5.92 -19.92 -7.86
N GLY A 189 6.27 -20.75 -6.88
CA GLY A 189 7.11 -20.37 -5.74
C GLY A 189 6.39 -19.60 -4.63
N ILE A 190 5.06 -19.52 -4.66
CA ILE A 190 4.29 -18.91 -3.59
C ILE A 190 4.26 -19.85 -2.38
N PHE A 191 4.71 -19.34 -1.24
CA PHE A 191 4.66 -20.05 0.04
C PHE A 191 4.12 -19.12 1.13
N TRP A 192 3.57 -19.71 2.18
CA TRP A 192 2.98 -18.96 3.30
C TRP A 192 1.91 -17.95 2.88
N LEU A 193 1.13 -18.30 1.89
CA LEU A 193 0.00 -17.50 1.42
C LEU A 193 -0.95 -17.22 2.59
N ALA A 194 -1.28 -15.97 2.79
CA ALA A 194 -2.25 -15.54 3.80
C ALA A 194 -3.57 -15.17 3.11
N SER A 195 -4.72 -15.45 3.75
CA SER A 195 -5.98 -14.93 3.25
C SER A 195 -6.04 -13.41 3.37
N VAL A 196 -6.84 -12.76 2.53
CA VAL A 196 -7.03 -11.31 2.57
C VAL A 196 -7.68 -10.84 3.87
N GLU A 197 -8.55 -11.66 4.48
CA GLU A 197 -9.21 -11.37 5.77
C GLU A 197 -8.19 -11.34 6.91
N LYS A 198 -7.29 -12.34 6.95
CA LYS A 198 -6.20 -12.39 7.94
C LYS A 198 -5.25 -11.23 7.76
N ALA A 199 -4.93 -10.86 6.54
CA ALA A 199 -4.10 -9.70 6.23
C ALA A 199 -4.80 -8.41 6.70
N ALA A 200 -6.07 -8.20 6.37
CA ALA A 200 -6.86 -7.04 6.77
C ALA A 200 -6.92 -6.89 8.29
N GLN A 201 -7.17 -7.97 9.03
CA GLN A 201 -7.19 -7.97 10.50
C GLN A 201 -5.83 -7.53 11.07
N GLN A 202 -4.72 -8.09 10.57
CA GLN A 202 -3.38 -7.74 11.06
C GLN A 202 -2.99 -6.30 10.72
N ILE A 203 -3.39 -5.82 9.53
CA ILE A 203 -3.21 -4.43 9.11
C ILE A 203 -3.96 -3.51 10.05
N PHE A 204 -5.24 -3.78 10.31
CA PHE A 204 -6.04 -2.96 11.23
C PHE A 204 -5.43 -2.88 12.64
N ILE A 205 -4.97 -4.01 13.18
CA ILE A 205 -4.27 -4.04 14.49
C ILE A 205 -2.98 -3.20 14.44
N ALA A 206 -2.23 -3.23 13.34
CA ALA A 206 -1.01 -2.43 13.19
C ALA A 206 -1.34 -0.92 13.13
N ILE A 207 -2.41 -0.55 12.42
CA ILE A 207 -2.92 0.83 12.32
C ILE A 207 -3.34 1.33 13.71
N LYS A 208 -4.18 0.58 14.43
CA LYS A 208 -4.63 0.96 15.79
C LYS A 208 -3.46 1.14 16.76
N LYS A 209 -2.38 0.39 16.59
CA LYS A 209 -1.16 0.51 17.40
C LYS A 209 -0.16 1.55 16.84
N LYS A 210 -0.49 2.25 15.78
CA LYS A 210 0.37 3.22 15.09
C LYS A 210 1.80 2.68 14.86
N LYS A 211 1.92 1.43 14.44
CA LYS A 211 3.23 0.81 14.20
C LYS A 211 3.93 1.50 13.05
N ARG A 212 5.19 1.91 13.25
CA ARG A 212 6.00 2.50 12.16
C ARG A 212 6.17 1.53 10.99
N VAL A 213 6.44 0.25 11.25
CA VAL A 213 6.55 -0.82 10.25
C VAL A 213 5.79 -2.04 10.72
N ALA A 214 4.98 -2.62 9.85
CA ALA A 214 4.21 -3.83 10.14
C ALA A 214 4.38 -4.89 9.04
N TYR A 215 4.91 -6.05 9.40
CA TYR A 215 4.99 -7.21 8.52
C TYR A 215 3.68 -8.01 8.54
N ILE A 216 3.13 -8.28 7.37
CA ILE A 216 1.88 -9.00 7.15
C ILE A 216 2.17 -10.24 6.30
N THR A 217 2.18 -11.46 6.82
CA THR A 217 2.00 -11.85 8.23
C THR A 217 3.34 -11.70 9.00
N LYS A 218 3.27 -11.78 10.33
CA LYS A 218 4.44 -11.52 11.21
C LYS A 218 5.67 -12.38 10.89
N ARG A 219 5.51 -13.63 10.43
CA ARG A 219 6.60 -14.55 10.08
C ARG A 219 7.51 -14.02 8.96
N TRP A 220 7.00 -13.13 8.11
CA TRP A 220 7.78 -12.49 7.06
C TRP A 220 8.90 -11.59 7.60
N TRP A 221 8.82 -11.20 8.88
CA TRP A 221 9.91 -10.46 9.53
C TRP A 221 11.23 -11.25 9.51
N LEU A 222 11.20 -12.57 9.81
CA LEU A 222 12.41 -13.41 9.77
C LEU A 222 13.01 -13.50 8.35
N ILE A 223 12.14 -13.74 7.34
CA ILE A 223 12.59 -13.79 5.94
C ILE A 223 13.15 -12.44 5.51
N SER A 224 12.55 -11.35 5.95
CA SER A 224 13.01 -10.01 5.61
C SER A 224 14.43 -9.72 6.11
N LEU A 225 14.82 -10.25 7.27
CA LEU A 225 16.20 -10.16 7.76
C LEU A 225 17.16 -10.91 6.85
N ILE A 226 16.81 -12.15 6.46
CA ILE A 226 17.61 -12.94 5.54
C ILE A 226 17.74 -12.22 4.19
N LEU A 227 16.64 -11.75 3.61
CA LEU A 227 16.65 -11.01 2.35
C LEU A 227 17.54 -9.77 2.43
N LYS A 228 17.46 -9.01 3.52
CA LYS A 228 18.20 -7.77 3.69
C LYS A 228 19.70 -7.98 3.83
N TYR A 229 20.13 -8.97 4.61
CA TYR A 229 21.52 -9.13 5.01
C TYR A 229 22.28 -10.26 4.28
N ALA A 230 21.60 -11.13 3.53
CA ALA A 230 22.25 -12.19 2.78
C ALA A 230 23.29 -11.61 1.78
N PRO A 231 24.52 -12.15 1.70
CA PRO A 231 25.45 -11.80 0.63
C PRO A 231 24.81 -12.00 -0.75
N PHE A 232 25.15 -11.15 -1.73
CA PHE A 232 24.47 -11.14 -3.02
C PHE A 232 24.43 -12.51 -3.72
N LYS A 233 25.54 -13.25 -3.70
CA LYS A 233 25.62 -14.60 -4.28
C LYS A 233 24.67 -15.61 -3.60
N VAL A 234 24.50 -15.50 -2.28
CA VAL A 234 23.57 -16.33 -1.51
C VAL A 234 22.12 -15.92 -1.83
N TYR A 235 21.85 -14.63 -1.86
CA TYR A 235 20.54 -14.09 -2.23
C TYR A 235 20.08 -14.57 -3.61
N LEU A 236 20.93 -14.51 -4.65
CA LEU A 236 20.60 -15.01 -5.99
C LEU A 236 20.21 -16.49 -5.99
N ARG A 237 20.87 -17.31 -5.17
CA ARG A 237 20.49 -18.73 -5.02
C ARG A 237 19.14 -18.90 -4.33
N LEU A 238 18.87 -18.09 -3.29
CA LEU A 238 17.62 -18.15 -2.53
C LEU A 238 16.40 -17.77 -3.38
N ILE A 239 16.54 -16.81 -4.31
CA ILE A 239 15.46 -16.39 -5.21
C ILE A 239 15.38 -17.22 -6.50
N GLY A 240 16.11 -18.36 -6.56
CA GLY A 240 16.05 -19.29 -7.68
C GLY A 240 16.78 -18.84 -8.96
N CYS A 241 17.58 -17.76 -8.91
CA CYS A 241 18.44 -17.40 -10.03
C CYS A 241 19.54 -18.44 -10.19
N LYS A 242 19.36 -19.39 -11.11
CA LYS A 242 20.43 -20.29 -11.54
C LYS A 242 21.55 -19.46 -12.14
N LYS A 243 22.83 -19.80 -11.86
CA LYS A 243 23.96 -19.20 -12.58
C LYS A 243 23.67 -19.31 -14.08
N ALA A 244 23.55 -18.19 -14.77
CA ALA A 244 23.82 -18.19 -16.19
C ALA A 244 25.23 -18.73 -16.33
N ASN A 245 25.38 -19.88 -16.98
CA ASN A 245 26.71 -20.36 -17.39
C ASN A 245 27.33 -19.23 -18.20
N GLN A 246 28.32 -18.58 -17.64
CA GLN A 246 29.23 -17.75 -18.40
C GLN A 246 29.93 -18.72 -19.36
N ARG A 247 29.47 -18.79 -20.60
CA ARG A 247 30.24 -19.23 -21.73
C ARG A 247 30.89 -18.01 -22.37
#